data_a904f3a4bd3e529760047d930244b6ee
#
_entry.id   a904f3a4bd3e529760047d930244b6ee
#
_cell.length_a   1.000
_cell.length_b   1.000
_cell.length_c   1.000
_cell.angle_alpha   90.00
_cell.angle_beta   90.00
_cell.angle_gamma   90.00
#
_symmetry.space_group_name_H-M   'P 1'
#
loop_
_entity.id
_entity.type
_entity.pdbx_description
1 polymer ?
#
loop_
_entity_poly.entity_id
_entity_poly.type
_entity_poly.pdbx_seq_one_letter_code
_entity_poly.pdbx_strand_id
1 'polypeptide(L)'
;MLSKNMSYKKTYKESCKNISKISLALIVMVILGGCSSSASVQVDRTFPKVLGEPKSVTASIVFLEDFSTFVAQPNENTVIDIGTAQVEVLQNAFAGLFNDVEFVTSRDQITNTKGLVITPSVREVQVSTPSDNYLNVFEVWIKYNLEIQSVDGDPIDSWFMPAYGKTPDAFMYSKPKAIEEAAVIALRDAGAKLMLDFYRIPAIYGWMMERQILEG
;
A
#
# COMPACT_ATOMS: atom_id res chain seq x y z
N MET A 1 -3.34 -74.87 -34.40
CA MET A 1 -2.42 -74.11 -33.49
C MET A 1 -2.30 -72.61 -33.79
N LEU A 2 -3.07 -72.06 -34.72
CA LEU A 2 -2.96 -70.66 -35.21
C LEU A 2 -3.97 -69.66 -34.56
N SER A 3 -4.99 -70.14 -33.86
CA SER A 3 -6.04 -69.28 -33.30
C SER A 3 -5.67 -68.56 -31.98
N LYS A 4 -4.78 -69.12 -31.17
CA LYS A 4 -4.39 -68.55 -29.87
C LYS A 4 -3.46 -67.30 -29.98
N ASN A 5 -2.68 -67.20 -31.06
CA ASN A 5 -1.71 -66.11 -31.23
C ASN A 5 -2.35 -64.77 -31.67
N MET A 6 -3.54 -64.82 -32.26
CA MET A 6 -4.24 -63.64 -32.78
C MET A 6 -5.00 -62.92 -31.68
N SER A 7 -5.51 -63.66 -30.68
CA SER A 7 -6.23 -63.08 -29.52
C SER A 7 -5.24 -62.31 -28.60
N TYR A 8 -4.03 -62.86 -28.39
CA TYR A 8 -3.02 -62.24 -27.52
C TYR A 8 -2.51 -60.87 -28.05
N LYS A 9 -2.32 -60.74 -29.37
CA LYS A 9 -1.90 -59.50 -30.03
C LYS A 9 -2.96 -58.41 -29.96
N LYS A 10 -4.27 -58.75 -29.96
CA LYS A 10 -5.38 -57.80 -29.88
C LYS A 10 -5.47 -57.20 -28.48
N THR A 11 -5.36 -58.03 -27.43
CA THR A 11 -5.39 -57.59 -26.03
C THR A 11 -4.20 -56.69 -25.67
N TYR A 12 -3.01 -57.02 -26.18
CA TYR A 12 -1.81 -56.20 -25.95
C TYR A 12 -1.89 -54.81 -26.61
N LYS A 13 -2.51 -54.73 -27.80
CA LYS A 13 -2.67 -53.48 -28.56
C LYS A 13 -3.71 -52.56 -27.93
N GLU A 14 -4.73 -53.13 -27.31
CA GLU A 14 -5.74 -52.34 -26.55
C GLU A 14 -5.19 -51.88 -25.21
N SER A 15 -4.39 -52.66 -24.51
CA SER A 15 -3.74 -52.29 -23.26
C SER A 15 -2.74 -51.14 -23.48
N CYS A 16 -1.92 -51.17 -24.53
CA CYS A 16 -1.02 -50.09 -24.88
C CYS A 16 -1.73 -48.78 -25.25
N LYS A 17 -2.89 -48.88 -25.93
CA LYS A 17 -3.70 -47.65 -26.23
C LYS A 17 -4.33 -47.03 -24.99
N ASN A 18 -4.72 -47.82 -24.01
CA ASN A 18 -5.27 -47.31 -22.77
C ASN A 18 -4.18 -46.68 -21.87
N ILE A 19 -3.01 -47.26 -21.81
CA ILE A 19 -1.82 -46.71 -21.09
C ILE A 19 -1.42 -45.37 -21.72
N SER A 20 -1.42 -45.27 -23.05
CA SER A 20 -1.09 -44.01 -23.76
C SER A 20 -2.12 -42.90 -23.48
N LYS A 21 -3.44 -43.24 -23.39
CA LYS A 21 -4.49 -42.28 -23.07
C LYS A 21 -4.45 -41.81 -21.62
N ILE A 22 -4.13 -42.71 -20.67
CA ILE A 22 -3.96 -42.37 -19.25
C ILE A 22 -2.72 -41.50 -19.05
N SER A 23 -1.60 -41.79 -19.72
CA SER A 23 -0.39 -40.99 -19.69
C SER A 23 -0.61 -39.60 -20.27
N LEU A 24 -1.35 -39.46 -21.37
CA LEU A 24 -1.69 -38.19 -21.97
C LEU A 24 -2.64 -37.36 -21.08
N ALA A 25 -3.61 -37.99 -20.43
CA ALA A 25 -4.52 -37.36 -19.49
C ALA A 25 -3.78 -36.85 -18.23
N LEU A 26 -2.80 -37.61 -17.72
CA LEU A 26 -1.97 -37.19 -16.59
C LEU A 26 -1.07 -35.99 -16.94
N ILE A 27 -0.50 -35.96 -18.14
CA ILE A 27 0.32 -34.84 -18.64
C ILE A 27 -0.53 -33.57 -18.80
N VAL A 28 -1.75 -33.69 -19.33
CA VAL A 28 -2.68 -32.57 -19.47
C VAL A 28 -3.11 -32.02 -18.09
N MET A 29 -3.28 -32.89 -17.09
CA MET A 29 -3.66 -32.48 -15.73
C MET A 29 -2.52 -31.72 -15.01
N VAL A 30 -1.27 -32.01 -15.30
CA VAL A 30 -0.10 -31.31 -14.75
C VAL A 30 0.07 -29.91 -15.38
N ILE A 31 -0.35 -29.72 -16.63
CA ILE A 31 -0.23 -28.43 -17.33
C ILE A 31 -1.35 -27.45 -16.88
N LEU A 32 -2.48 -27.93 -16.38
CA LEU A 32 -3.59 -27.11 -15.87
C LEU A 32 -3.39 -26.62 -14.43
N GLY A 33 -2.32 -27.02 -13.74
CA GLY A 33 -1.87 -26.40 -12.49
C GLY A 33 -1.32 -25.00 -12.80
N GLY A 34 -2.23 -24.05 -13.15
CA GLY A 34 -1.89 -22.65 -13.41
C GLY A 34 -1.17 -22.08 -12.20
N CYS A 35 0.10 -21.70 -12.37
CA CYS A 35 0.82 -20.89 -11.39
C CYS A 35 0.04 -19.58 -11.17
N SER A 36 -0.75 -19.51 -10.11
CA SER A 36 -1.21 -18.26 -9.54
C SER A 36 0.04 -17.50 -9.08
N SER A 37 0.49 -16.53 -9.89
CA SER A 37 1.64 -15.70 -9.52
C SER A 37 1.22 -14.73 -8.42
N SER A 38 1.49 -15.08 -7.17
CA SER A 38 1.35 -14.16 -6.04
C SER A 38 2.49 -13.12 -6.07
N ALA A 39 2.16 -11.87 -5.76
CA ALA A 39 3.11 -10.79 -5.57
C ALA A 39 3.14 -10.43 -4.09
N SER A 40 4.29 -10.65 -3.44
CA SER A 40 4.57 -10.12 -2.10
C SER A 40 5.55 -8.96 -2.27
N VAL A 41 5.16 -7.80 -1.80
CA VAL A 41 5.90 -6.54 -1.95
C VAL A 41 6.15 -5.98 -0.56
N GLN A 42 7.41 -5.74 -0.25
CA GLN A 42 7.83 -4.97 0.91
C GLN A 42 8.43 -3.65 0.40
N VAL A 43 7.91 -2.54 0.89
CA VAL A 43 8.45 -1.22 0.55
C VAL A 43 9.57 -0.89 1.52
N ASP A 44 10.81 -1.14 1.09
CA ASP A 44 12.03 -0.83 1.84
C ASP A 44 12.78 0.28 1.09
N ARG A 45 12.38 1.52 1.34
CA ARG A 45 12.96 2.73 0.75
C ARG A 45 13.06 3.83 1.77
N THR A 46 14.17 4.54 1.78
CA THR A 46 14.33 5.77 2.53
C THR A 46 13.71 6.95 1.78
N PHE A 47 13.06 7.83 2.51
CA PHE A 47 12.43 9.01 1.95
C PHE A 47 13.20 10.27 2.38
N PRO A 48 13.45 11.19 1.46
CA PRO A 48 14.18 12.42 1.81
C PRO A 48 13.35 13.26 2.78
N LYS A 49 14.05 13.94 3.70
CA LYS A 49 13.43 14.98 4.53
C LYS A 49 12.92 16.09 3.65
N VAL A 50 11.72 16.55 3.93
CA VAL A 50 11.13 17.67 3.20
C VAL A 50 11.73 18.99 3.72
N LEU A 51 12.19 19.83 2.81
CA LEU A 51 12.60 21.19 3.11
C LEU A 51 11.35 22.08 3.02
N GLY A 52 10.81 22.45 4.16
CA GLY A 52 9.67 23.37 4.29
C GLY A 52 10.00 24.52 5.21
N GLU A 53 9.12 25.50 5.29
CA GLU A 53 9.11 26.53 6.33
C GLU A 53 8.07 26.12 7.39
N PRO A 54 8.49 25.46 8.49
CA PRO A 54 7.56 24.99 9.50
C PRO A 54 6.81 26.17 10.13
N LYS A 55 5.50 25.98 10.35
CA LYS A 55 4.71 26.96 11.10
C LYS A 55 4.92 26.79 12.60
N SER A 56 4.77 27.90 13.35
CA SER A 56 4.86 27.92 14.82
C SER A 56 3.65 27.22 15.47
N VAL A 57 3.43 25.97 15.09
CA VAL A 57 2.38 25.08 15.60
C VAL A 57 3.05 23.88 16.26
N THR A 58 2.58 23.55 17.45
CA THR A 58 2.95 22.30 18.15
C THR A 58 2.01 21.19 17.69
N ALA A 59 2.54 20.02 17.41
CA ALA A 59 1.73 18.85 17.02
C ALA A 59 2.24 17.55 17.64
N SER A 60 1.31 16.69 18.03
CA SER A 60 1.58 15.31 18.46
C SER A 60 1.00 14.36 17.43
N ILE A 61 1.85 13.57 16.79
CA ILE A 61 1.45 12.61 15.77
C ILE A 61 1.42 11.22 16.38
N VAL A 62 0.24 10.60 16.38
CA VAL A 62 0.01 9.28 16.99
C VAL A 62 0.03 8.21 15.90
N PHE A 63 1.13 7.51 15.75
CA PHE A 63 1.23 6.35 14.85
C PHE A 63 0.86 5.08 15.61
N LEU A 64 -0.41 4.69 15.56
CA LEU A 64 -0.89 3.46 16.18
C LEU A 64 -0.19 2.22 15.59
N GLU A 65 -0.18 1.12 16.32
CA GLU A 65 0.49 -0.11 15.92
C GLU A 65 -0.06 -0.66 14.59
N ASP A 66 -1.39 -0.66 14.41
CA ASP A 66 -2.06 -1.10 13.18
C ASP A 66 -1.68 -0.25 11.96
N PHE A 67 -1.36 1.03 12.15
CA PHE A 67 -0.82 1.88 11.10
C PHE A 67 0.66 1.57 10.81
N SER A 68 1.47 1.40 11.84
CA SER A 68 2.93 1.21 11.71
C SER A 68 3.31 -0.18 11.17
N THR A 69 2.44 -1.17 11.36
CA THR A 69 2.61 -2.55 10.88
C THR A 69 1.65 -2.90 9.74
N PHE A 70 1.11 -1.90 9.05
CA PHE A 70 0.04 -2.08 8.08
C PHE A 70 0.50 -2.88 6.85
N VAL A 71 -0.19 -3.99 6.61
CA VAL A 71 -0.03 -4.84 5.43
C VAL A 71 -1.34 -4.87 4.66
N ALA A 72 -1.31 -4.42 3.42
CA ALA A 72 -2.45 -4.45 2.53
C ALA A 72 -2.54 -5.77 1.78
N GLN A 73 -3.77 -6.27 1.60
CA GLN A 73 -4.07 -7.37 0.70
C GLN A 73 -5.19 -6.93 -0.26
N PRO A 74 -4.86 -6.14 -1.30
CA PRO A 74 -5.85 -5.58 -2.21
C PRO A 74 -6.58 -6.63 -3.06
N ASN A 75 -6.00 -7.82 -3.23
CA ASN A 75 -6.59 -8.98 -3.87
C ASN A 75 -5.91 -10.28 -3.39
N GLU A 76 -6.45 -11.44 -3.80
CA GLU A 76 -5.96 -12.77 -3.36
C GLU A 76 -4.48 -13.04 -3.69
N ASN A 77 -3.94 -12.37 -4.70
CA ASN A 77 -2.59 -12.63 -5.24
C ASN A 77 -1.58 -11.52 -4.95
N THR A 78 -1.95 -10.50 -4.18
CA THR A 78 -1.07 -9.34 -3.94
C THR A 78 -1.07 -8.98 -2.46
N VAL A 79 0.10 -8.93 -1.87
CA VAL A 79 0.34 -8.46 -0.50
C VAL A 79 1.35 -7.33 -0.57
N ILE A 80 1.09 -6.21 0.11
CA ILE A 80 1.96 -5.05 0.13
C ILE A 80 2.15 -4.59 1.57
N ASP A 81 3.37 -4.71 2.07
CA ASP A 81 3.79 -4.15 3.35
C ASP A 81 4.27 -2.72 3.14
N ILE A 82 3.53 -1.75 3.67
CA ILE A 82 3.86 -0.32 3.62
C ILE A 82 4.01 0.31 5.01
N GLY A 83 3.79 -0.46 6.08
CA GLY A 83 3.70 0.05 7.44
C GLY A 83 4.88 0.95 7.84
N THR A 84 6.10 0.43 7.77
CA THR A 84 7.31 1.20 8.10
C THR A 84 7.54 2.37 7.15
N ALA A 85 7.35 2.16 5.85
CA ALA A 85 7.62 3.17 4.83
C ALA A 85 6.66 4.37 4.93
N GLN A 86 5.35 4.12 5.20
CA GLN A 86 4.40 5.22 5.38
C GLN A 86 4.66 6.02 6.65
N VAL A 87 5.10 5.40 7.74
CA VAL A 87 5.51 6.11 8.95
C VAL A 87 6.66 7.05 8.63
N GLU A 88 7.72 6.57 7.96
CA GLU A 88 8.88 7.41 7.62
C GLU A 88 8.50 8.60 6.73
N VAL A 89 7.69 8.37 5.69
CA VAL A 89 7.22 9.45 4.80
C VAL A 89 6.44 10.51 5.55
N LEU A 90 5.47 10.09 6.38
CA LEU A 90 4.63 11.03 7.12
C LEU A 90 5.41 11.74 8.23
N GLN A 91 6.33 11.05 8.92
CA GLN A 91 7.23 11.70 9.88
C GLN A 91 8.05 12.80 9.22
N ASN A 92 8.66 12.53 8.06
CA ASN A 92 9.44 13.53 7.32
C ASN A 92 8.57 14.71 6.87
N ALA A 93 7.33 14.47 6.45
CA ALA A 93 6.41 15.52 6.05
C ALA A 93 5.93 16.36 7.25
N PHE A 94 5.51 15.73 8.34
CA PHE A 94 5.09 16.45 9.56
C PHE A 94 6.24 17.26 10.17
N ALA A 95 7.47 16.73 10.18
CA ALA A 95 8.64 17.48 10.62
C ALA A 95 8.94 18.71 9.73
N GLY A 96 8.50 18.71 8.47
CA GLY A 96 8.57 19.87 7.58
C GLY A 96 7.42 20.87 7.75
N LEU A 97 6.30 20.46 8.37
CA LEU A 97 5.12 21.29 8.58
C LEU A 97 5.15 22.04 9.91
N PHE A 98 5.58 21.38 10.99
CA PHE A 98 5.49 21.88 12.35
C PHE A 98 6.85 22.22 12.92
N ASN A 99 6.93 23.36 13.60
CA ASN A 99 8.17 23.78 14.26
C ASN A 99 8.49 22.94 15.50
N ASP A 100 7.44 22.42 16.16
CA ASP A 100 7.54 21.56 17.33
C ASP A 100 6.62 20.36 17.14
N VAL A 101 7.20 19.17 16.91
CA VAL A 101 6.46 17.94 16.63
C VAL A 101 7.01 16.77 17.43
N GLU A 102 6.13 16.06 18.13
CA GLU A 102 6.45 14.78 18.75
C GLU A 102 5.76 13.62 18.01
N PHE A 103 6.41 12.47 17.99
CA PHE A 103 5.90 11.24 17.40
C PHE A 103 5.75 10.20 18.50
N VAL A 104 4.53 9.69 18.67
CA VAL A 104 4.18 8.73 19.71
C VAL A 104 3.42 7.54 19.11
N THR A 105 3.36 6.41 19.83
CA THR A 105 2.64 5.21 19.39
C THR A 105 1.26 5.06 20.05
N SER A 106 0.99 5.87 21.07
CA SER A 106 -0.31 5.91 21.75
C SER A 106 -0.58 7.30 22.34
N ARG A 107 -1.85 7.62 22.59
CA ARG A 107 -2.25 8.93 23.09
C ARG A 107 -1.75 9.26 24.49
N ASP A 108 -1.59 8.26 25.35
CA ASP A 108 -1.09 8.40 26.71
C ASP A 108 0.39 8.79 26.79
N GLN A 109 1.12 8.69 25.68
CA GLN A 109 2.52 9.13 25.56
C GLN A 109 2.66 10.61 25.17
N ILE A 110 1.57 11.30 24.84
CA ILE A 110 1.61 12.71 24.46
C ILE A 110 2.09 13.54 25.65
N THR A 111 3.13 14.34 25.41
CA THR A 111 3.71 15.27 26.39
C THR A 111 3.34 16.73 26.14
N ASN A 112 2.92 17.07 24.93
CA ASN A 112 2.47 18.39 24.55
C ASN A 112 1.18 18.75 25.30
N THR A 113 1.14 19.96 25.87
CA THR A 113 -0.05 20.50 26.57
C THR A 113 -0.89 21.45 25.73
N LYS A 114 -0.48 21.68 24.47
CA LYS A 114 -1.16 22.55 23.51
C LYS A 114 -0.89 22.09 22.08
N GLY A 115 -1.71 22.53 21.14
CA GLY A 115 -1.51 22.25 19.72
C GLY A 115 -2.48 21.21 19.17
N LEU A 116 -2.05 20.51 18.16
CA LEU A 116 -2.82 19.50 17.42
C LEU A 116 -2.42 18.10 17.83
N VAL A 117 -3.37 17.20 17.86
CA VAL A 117 -3.16 15.75 17.89
C VAL A 117 -3.67 15.16 16.58
N ILE A 118 -2.78 14.51 15.84
CA ILE A 118 -3.10 13.94 14.52
C ILE A 118 -2.89 12.44 14.56
N THR A 119 -3.91 11.68 14.21
CA THR A 119 -3.86 10.21 14.16
C THR A 119 -4.14 9.74 12.73
N PRO A 120 -3.09 9.37 11.97
CA PRO A 120 -3.25 8.79 10.64
C PRO A 120 -3.79 7.37 10.69
N SER A 121 -4.60 7.00 9.69
CA SER A 121 -5.06 5.64 9.45
C SER A 121 -5.12 5.35 7.96
N VAL A 122 -5.02 4.08 7.56
CA VAL A 122 -5.24 3.62 6.19
C VAL A 122 -6.66 3.08 6.08
N ARG A 123 -7.46 3.65 5.17
CA ARG A 123 -8.81 3.15 4.90
C ARG A 123 -8.79 2.02 3.89
N GLU A 124 -7.97 2.16 2.85
CA GLU A 124 -7.95 1.21 1.74
C GLU A 124 -6.65 1.34 0.95
N VAL A 125 -6.16 0.21 0.42
CA VAL A 125 -5.14 0.15 -0.61
C VAL A 125 -5.71 -0.59 -1.81
N GLN A 126 -5.61 0.00 -2.99
CA GLN A 126 -6.03 -0.59 -4.25
C GLN A 126 -4.82 -0.76 -5.18
N VAL A 127 -4.80 -1.84 -5.94
CA VAL A 127 -3.79 -2.11 -6.97
C VAL A 127 -4.50 -2.42 -8.27
N SER A 128 -4.07 -1.78 -9.35
CA SER A 128 -4.43 -2.11 -10.73
C SER A 128 -3.19 -2.56 -11.48
N THR A 129 -3.32 -3.61 -12.26
CA THR A 129 -2.23 -4.16 -13.08
C THR A 129 -2.52 -3.92 -14.55
N PRO A 130 -1.55 -4.11 -15.47
CA PRO A 130 -1.78 -4.01 -16.92
C PRO A 130 -2.91 -4.88 -17.46
N SER A 131 -3.21 -6.00 -16.76
CA SER A 131 -4.36 -6.83 -17.10
C SER A 131 -5.72 -6.24 -16.70
N ASP A 132 -5.73 -5.29 -15.78
CA ASP A 132 -6.94 -4.69 -15.23
C ASP A 132 -7.23 -3.33 -15.88
N ASN A 133 -6.24 -2.74 -16.55
CA ASN A 133 -6.36 -1.46 -17.22
C ASN A 133 -5.81 -1.53 -18.66
N TYR A 134 -6.29 -0.65 -19.53
CA TYR A 134 -5.84 -0.58 -20.93
C TYR A 134 -4.58 0.29 -21.13
N LEU A 135 -3.96 0.75 -20.03
CA LEU A 135 -2.86 1.72 -20.05
C LEU A 135 -1.48 1.07 -19.97
N ASN A 136 -1.40 -0.25 -19.80
CA ASN A 136 -0.15 -1.00 -19.59
C ASN A 136 0.69 -0.43 -18.42
N VAL A 137 0.05 -0.09 -17.32
CA VAL A 137 0.68 0.46 -16.11
C VAL A 137 0.28 -0.34 -14.88
N PHE A 138 1.17 -0.35 -13.89
CA PHE A 138 0.83 -0.73 -12.53
C PHE A 138 0.46 0.53 -11.75
N GLU A 139 -0.64 0.47 -11.01
CA GLU A 139 -1.14 1.59 -10.21
C GLU A 139 -1.37 1.15 -8.78
N VAL A 140 -1.03 2.04 -7.85
CA VAL A 140 -1.30 1.88 -6.42
C VAL A 140 -1.99 3.12 -5.90
N TRP A 141 -3.12 2.92 -5.24
CA TRP A 141 -3.88 3.94 -4.54
C TRP A 141 -3.84 3.64 -3.06
N ILE A 142 -3.46 4.60 -2.24
CA ILE A 142 -3.50 4.50 -0.78
C ILE A 142 -4.44 5.59 -0.28
N LYS A 143 -5.51 5.21 0.41
CA LYS A 143 -6.51 6.13 0.94
C LYS A 143 -6.30 6.31 2.44
N TYR A 144 -5.71 7.42 2.81
CA TYR A 144 -5.49 7.81 4.19
C TYR A 144 -6.68 8.57 4.76
N ASN A 145 -6.85 8.49 6.08
CA ASN A 145 -7.65 9.39 6.86
C ASN A 145 -6.81 9.92 8.02
N LEU A 146 -6.78 11.23 8.19
CA LEU A 146 -6.11 11.88 9.30
C LEU A 146 -7.17 12.45 10.23
N GLU A 147 -7.31 11.89 11.42
CA GLU A 147 -8.13 12.47 12.48
C GLU A 147 -7.34 13.56 13.18
N ILE A 148 -7.90 14.75 13.24
CA ILE A 148 -7.25 15.96 13.75
C ILE A 148 -8.10 16.51 14.90
N GLN A 149 -7.48 16.61 16.06
CA GLN A 149 -8.12 17.07 17.30
C GLN A 149 -7.23 18.07 18.01
N SER A 150 -7.78 18.83 18.96
CA SER A 150 -6.98 19.57 19.93
C SER A 150 -6.36 18.59 20.94
N VAL A 151 -5.37 19.05 21.71
CA VAL A 151 -4.81 18.28 22.83
C VAL A 151 -5.89 17.94 23.86
N ASP A 152 -6.87 18.82 24.05
CA ASP A 152 -8.01 18.60 24.95
C ASP A 152 -9.00 17.53 24.45
N GLY A 153 -8.82 17.07 23.22
CA GLY A 153 -9.64 16.02 22.61
C GLY A 153 -10.80 16.55 21.76
N ASP A 154 -10.92 17.87 21.60
CA ASP A 154 -11.97 18.45 20.75
C ASP A 154 -11.70 18.15 19.28
N PRO A 155 -12.65 17.58 18.53
CA PRO A 155 -12.47 17.27 17.12
C PRO A 155 -12.38 18.57 16.30
N ILE A 156 -11.40 18.64 15.41
CA ILE A 156 -11.19 19.77 14.50
C ILE A 156 -11.58 19.36 13.09
N ASP A 157 -11.04 18.22 12.60
CA ASP A 157 -11.36 17.69 11.27
C ASP A 157 -11.06 16.19 11.16
N SER A 158 -11.58 15.58 10.11
CA SER A 158 -11.25 14.22 9.66
C SER A 158 -10.93 14.28 8.17
N TRP A 159 -9.67 14.52 7.86
CA TRP A 159 -9.21 14.76 6.50
C TRP A 159 -8.95 13.48 5.72
N PHE A 160 -9.69 13.30 4.62
CA PHE A 160 -9.46 12.21 3.67
C PHE A 160 -8.39 12.62 2.66
N MET A 161 -7.28 11.87 2.63
CA MET A 161 -6.13 12.14 1.78
C MET A 161 -5.80 10.93 0.89
N PRO A 162 -6.27 10.92 -0.37
CA PRO A 162 -5.91 9.87 -1.32
C PRO A 162 -4.52 10.12 -1.89
N ALA A 163 -3.69 9.08 -1.96
CA ALA A 163 -2.38 9.08 -2.58
C ALA A 163 -2.33 8.12 -3.76
N TYR A 164 -1.59 8.48 -4.81
CA TYR A 164 -1.55 7.74 -6.06
C TYR A 164 -0.15 7.61 -6.61
N GLY A 165 0.18 6.41 -7.08
CA GLY A 165 1.41 6.16 -7.81
C GLY A 165 1.21 5.20 -8.96
N LYS A 166 2.01 5.36 -10.02
CA LYS A 166 2.00 4.50 -11.19
C LYS A 166 3.38 4.25 -11.75
N THR A 167 3.55 3.07 -12.34
CA THR A 167 4.79 2.65 -13.00
C THR A 167 4.45 1.97 -14.33
N PRO A 168 5.12 2.32 -15.44
CA PRO A 168 4.93 1.65 -16.72
C PRO A 168 5.35 0.17 -16.64
N ASP A 169 4.59 -0.72 -17.28
CA ASP A 169 4.89 -2.16 -17.35
C ASP A 169 6.26 -2.44 -18.00
N ALA A 170 6.59 -1.73 -19.08
CA ALA A 170 7.84 -1.88 -19.81
C ALA A 170 9.10 -1.49 -19.02
N PHE A 171 8.95 -0.82 -17.87
CA PHE A 171 10.07 -0.34 -17.07
C PHE A 171 10.59 -1.38 -16.08
N MET A 172 9.78 -2.37 -15.71
CA MET A 172 10.07 -3.31 -14.64
C MET A 172 10.13 -4.76 -15.14
N TYR A 173 11.13 -5.51 -14.68
CA TYR A 173 11.33 -6.90 -15.06
C TYR A 173 10.41 -7.90 -14.35
N SER A 174 9.69 -7.46 -13.28
CA SER A 174 8.77 -8.31 -12.53
C SER A 174 7.59 -7.54 -11.98
N LYS A 175 6.43 -8.22 -11.87
CA LYS A 175 5.21 -7.66 -11.28
C LYS A 175 5.40 -7.12 -9.85
N PRO A 176 6.06 -7.86 -8.91
CA PRO A 176 6.28 -7.32 -7.56
C PRO A 176 7.08 -6.02 -7.58
N LYS A 177 8.12 -5.93 -8.41
CA LYS A 177 8.96 -4.74 -8.50
C LYS A 177 8.23 -3.53 -9.07
N ALA A 178 7.37 -3.74 -10.06
CA ALA A 178 6.54 -2.67 -10.61
C ALA A 178 5.52 -2.14 -9.59
N ILE A 179 4.89 -3.03 -8.82
CA ILE A 179 3.97 -2.66 -7.73
C ILE A 179 4.72 -1.91 -6.62
N GLU A 180 5.93 -2.37 -6.24
CA GLU A 180 6.78 -1.68 -5.25
C GLU A 180 7.06 -0.22 -5.67
N GLU A 181 7.52 0.00 -6.91
CA GLU A 181 7.79 1.35 -7.39
C GLU A 181 6.53 2.22 -7.46
N ALA A 182 5.39 1.66 -7.88
CA ALA A 182 4.12 2.38 -7.85
C ALA A 182 3.72 2.74 -6.39
N ALA A 183 3.93 1.84 -5.42
CA ALA A 183 3.68 2.12 -4.01
C ALA A 183 4.62 3.21 -3.46
N VAL A 184 5.91 3.18 -3.82
CA VAL A 184 6.87 4.25 -3.46
C VAL A 184 6.43 5.62 -3.99
N ILE A 185 5.95 5.66 -5.23
CA ILE A 185 5.43 6.91 -5.83
C ILE A 185 4.17 7.36 -5.09
N ALA A 186 3.24 6.45 -4.75
CA ALA A 186 2.05 6.78 -3.97
C ALA A 186 2.40 7.33 -2.58
N LEU A 187 3.38 6.74 -1.89
CA LEU A 187 3.85 7.24 -0.60
C LEU A 187 4.45 8.65 -0.71
N ARG A 188 5.24 8.92 -1.76
CA ARG A 188 5.77 10.27 -2.03
C ARG A 188 4.66 11.27 -2.32
N ASP A 189 3.63 10.87 -3.06
CA ASP A 189 2.45 11.69 -3.31
C ASP A 189 1.70 12.02 -2.01
N ALA A 190 1.57 11.05 -1.08
CA ALA A 190 1.01 11.28 0.25
C ALA A 190 1.79 12.35 1.02
N GLY A 191 3.11 12.21 1.09
CA GLY A 191 3.97 13.20 1.76
C GLY A 191 3.87 14.60 1.12
N ALA A 192 3.86 14.67 -0.22
CA ALA A 192 3.70 15.93 -0.95
C ALA A 192 2.34 16.58 -0.69
N LYS A 193 1.25 15.82 -0.74
CA LYS A 193 -0.10 16.33 -0.43
C LYS A 193 -0.20 16.82 1.00
N LEU A 194 0.34 16.09 1.96
CA LEU A 194 0.38 16.53 3.35
C LEU A 194 1.06 17.90 3.46
N MET A 195 2.22 18.08 2.83
CA MET A 195 2.96 19.35 2.85
C MET A 195 2.22 20.51 2.16
N LEU A 196 1.55 20.23 1.04
CA LEU A 196 0.94 21.29 0.22
C LEU A 196 -0.45 21.71 0.70
N ASP A 197 -1.21 20.77 1.25
CA ASP A 197 -2.64 20.97 1.47
C ASP A 197 -3.03 21.06 2.94
N PHE A 198 -2.21 20.60 3.89
CA PHE A 198 -2.57 20.55 5.31
C PHE A 198 -3.07 21.88 5.84
N TYR A 199 -2.33 22.98 5.64
CA TYR A 199 -2.71 24.32 6.09
C TYR A 199 -3.82 24.98 5.25
N ARG A 200 -4.22 24.34 4.14
CA ARG A 200 -5.34 24.79 3.29
C ARG A 200 -6.68 24.17 3.71
N ILE A 201 -6.66 23.19 4.60
CA ILE A 201 -7.85 22.59 5.16
C ILE A 201 -8.62 23.70 5.92
N PRO A 202 -9.89 24.01 5.56
CA PRO A 202 -10.61 25.16 6.15
C PRO A 202 -10.69 25.12 7.67
N ALA A 203 -10.91 23.94 8.26
CA ALA A 203 -10.98 23.77 9.70
C ALA A 203 -9.62 24.07 10.38
N ILE A 204 -8.50 23.63 9.77
CA ILE A 204 -7.16 23.91 10.29
C ILE A 204 -6.82 25.38 10.15
N TYR A 205 -7.12 25.99 9.00
CA TYR A 205 -6.93 27.41 8.79
C TYR A 205 -7.71 28.23 9.81
N GLY A 206 -9.01 27.92 10.03
CA GLY A 206 -9.86 28.56 11.05
C GLY A 206 -9.29 28.40 12.46
N TRP A 207 -8.86 27.19 12.83
CA TRP A 207 -8.23 26.90 14.12
C TRP A 207 -6.95 27.73 14.36
N MET A 208 -6.14 27.92 13.31
CA MET A 208 -4.92 28.74 13.38
C MET A 208 -5.22 30.23 13.51
N MET A 209 -6.24 30.74 12.79
CA MET A 209 -6.67 32.13 12.87
C MET A 209 -7.18 32.51 14.27
N GLU A 210 -8.01 31.65 14.88
CA GLU A 210 -8.52 31.85 16.24
C GLU A 210 -7.40 31.96 17.28
N ARG A 211 -6.24 31.35 17.03
CA ARG A 211 -5.09 31.32 17.93
C ARG A 211 -3.98 32.32 17.55
N GLN A 212 -4.25 33.20 16.57
CA GLN A 212 -3.31 34.22 16.08
C GLN A 212 -1.96 33.66 15.61
N ILE A 213 -1.94 32.41 15.15
CA ILE A 213 -0.71 31.72 14.71
C ILE A 213 -0.23 32.25 13.34
N LEU A 214 -1.14 32.80 12.53
CA LEU A 214 -0.85 33.29 11.17
C LEU A 214 -0.40 34.76 11.13
N GLU A 215 -0.44 35.51 12.25
CA GLU A 215 -0.07 36.93 12.32
C GLU A 215 1.39 37.13 12.76
N GLY A 216 2.16 36.09 12.96
CA GLY A 216 3.58 36.05 13.36
C GLY A 216 4.46 35.50 12.19
#